data_8e62e740b71ecb4f22ca3a0e3311cf4c
#
_entry.id   8e62e740b71ecb4f22ca3a0e3311cf4c
#
_cell.length_a   1.000
_cell.length_b   1.000
_cell.length_c   1.000
_cell.angle_alpha   90.00
_cell.angle_beta   90.00
_cell.angle_gamma   90.00
#
_symmetry.space_group_name_H-M   'P 1'
#
loop_
_entity.id
_entity.type
_entity.pdbx_description
1 polymer ?
#
loop_
_entity_poly.entity_id
_entity_poly.type
_entity_poly.pdbx_seq_one_letter_code
_entity_poly.pdbx_strand_id
1 'polypeptide(L)'
;MKIPSKFKLFGTTINVVWDNKRLNDQSVYGLYEYSTSEITLSTSQGVKELSKDRIIDTFYHERTHAILDMMNERGLSEDEKFVDVFSKLLRQAIESEEY
;
A
#
# COMPACT_ATOMS: atom_id res chain seq x y z
N MET A 1 -0.88 -6.83 13.19
CA MET A 1 -0.79 -7.38 11.84
C MET A 1 0.60 -7.17 11.27
N LYS A 2 1.11 -8.15 10.55
CA LYS A 2 2.42 -8.03 9.90
C LYS A 2 2.26 -7.61 8.46
N ILE A 3 3.19 -6.80 7.99
CA ILE A 3 3.27 -6.42 6.57
C ILE A 3 4.15 -7.46 5.88
N PRO A 4 3.66 -8.13 4.83
CA PRO A 4 4.48 -9.14 4.14
C PRO A 4 5.62 -8.49 3.36
N SER A 5 6.68 -9.25 3.12
CA SER A 5 7.79 -8.80 2.27
C SER A 5 7.45 -8.94 0.79
N LYS A 6 6.49 -9.78 0.45
CA LYS A 6 6.03 -9.97 -0.93
C LYS A 6 4.70 -10.72 -0.93
N PHE A 7 3.97 -10.60 -2.03
CA PHE A 7 2.75 -11.37 -2.28
C PHE A 7 2.56 -11.47 -3.80
N LYS A 8 1.58 -12.25 -4.24
CA LYS A 8 1.36 -12.46 -5.68
C LYS A 8 -0.01 -11.99 -6.12
N LEU A 9 -0.05 -11.42 -7.32
CA LEU A 9 -1.28 -11.07 -8.03
C LEU A 9 -1.15 -11.63 -9.45
N PHE A 10 -2.07 -12.51 -9.86
CA PHE A 10 -1.99 -13.20 -11.16
C PHE A 10 -0.61 -13.86 -11.38
N GLY A 11 -0.04 -14.43 -10.33
CA GLY A 11 1.28 -15.05 -10.42
C GLY A 11 2.46 -14.07 -10.43
N THR A 12 2.23 -12.78 -10.59
CA THR A 12 3.27 -11.77 -10.52
C THR A 12 3.62 -11.49 -9.07
N THR A 13 4.91 -11.54 -8.75
CA THR A 13 5.37 -11.21 -7.39
C THR A 13 5.42 -9.70 -7.21
N ILE A 14 4.72 -9.21 -6.19
CA ILE A 14 4.78 -7.82 -5.76
C ILE A 14 5.69 -7.79 -4.53
N ASN A 15 6.79 -7.07 -4.61
CA ASN A 15 7.71 -6.92 -3.50
C ASN A 15 7.37 -5.70 -2.66
N VAL A 16 7.50 -5.84 -1.35
CA VAL A 16 7.31 -4.72 -0.41
C VAL A 16 8.69 -4.34 0.11
N VAL A 17 9.09 -3.10 -0.16
CA VAL A 17 10.40 -2.59 0.20
C VAL A 17 10.26 -1.34 1.06
N TRP A 18 11.30 -1.01 1.80
CA TRP A 18 11.30 0.13 2.71
C TRP A 18 12.36 1.13 2.26
N ASP A 19 11.96 2.38 2.06
CA ASP A 19 12.88 3.44 1.62
C ASP A 19 12.40 4.79 2.13
N ASN A 20 12.82 5.13 3.36
CA ASN A 20 12.42 6.37 4.00
C ASN A 20 12.90 7.60 3.22
N LYS A 21 14.13 7.56 2.75
CA LYS A 21 14.71 8.72 2.05
C LYS A 21 13.93 9.06 0.79
N ARG A 22 13.66 8.05 -0.03
CA ARG A 22 12.92 8.24 -1.29
C ARG A 22 11.53 8.80 -1.05
N LEU A 23 10.79 8.21 -0.09
CA LEU A 23 9.42 8.64 0.18
C LEU A 23 9.38 10.00 0.84
N ASN A 24 10.33 10.32 1.72
CA ASN A 24 10.43 11.64 2.31
C ASN A 24 10.74 12.70 1.26
N ASP A 25 11.63 12.40 0.32
CA ASP A 25 11.94 13.31 -0.79
C ASP A 25 10.72 13.61 -1.65
N GLN A 26 9.82 12.64 -1.78
CA GLN A 26 8.59 12.79 -2.58
C GLN A 26 7.39 13.25 -1.74
N SER A 27 7.56 13.41 -0.43
CA SER A 27 6.49 13.81 0.50
C SER A 27 5.28 12.88 0.46
N VAL A 28 5.52 11.57 0.37
CA VAL A 28 4.48 10.55 0.39
C VAL A 28 4.79 9.49 1.45
N TYR A 29 3.76 8.81 1.94
CA TYR A 29 3.89 7.75 2.93
C TYR A 29 4.15 6.38 2.32
N GLY A 30 3.73 6.19 1.10
CA GLY A 30 3.90 4.95 0.37
C GLY A 30 3.77 5.18 -1.13
N LEU A 31 4.14 4.15 -1.89
CA LEU A 31 4.13 4.25 -3.35
C LEU A 31 4.02 2.84 -3.94
N TYR A 32 3.14 2.67 -4.92
CA TYR A 32 3.12 1.47 -5.76
C TYR A 32 3.63 1.83 -7.16
N GLU A 33 4.55 1.02 -7.68
CA GLU A 33 5.07 1.18 -9.04
C GLU A 33 4.73 -0.06 -9.86
N TYR A 34 3.90 0.13 -10.88
CA TYR A 34 3.50 -0.94 -11.78
C TYR A 34 4.70 -1.50 -12.55
N SER A 35 5.60 -0.62 -13.01
CA SER A 35 6.74 -1.02 -13.84
C SER A 35 7.73 -1.95 -13.14
N THR A 36 7.86 -1.82 -11.83
CA THR A 36 8.79 -2.63 -11.03
C THR A 36 8.09 -3.67 -10.16
N SER A 37 6.77 -3.64 -10.13
CA SER A 37 5.95 -4.50 -9.25
C SER A 37 6.38 -4.37 -7.79
N GLU A 38 6.53 -3.12 -7.34
CA GLU A 38 6.97 -2.84 -5.97
C GLU A 38 6.04 -1.90 -5.25
N ILE A 39 5.82 -2.22 -3.96
CA ILE A 39 5.25 -1.27 -3.00
C ILE A 39 6.39 -0.80 -2.13
N THR A 40 6.57 0.52 -2.05
CA THR A 40 7.57 1.13 -1.18
C THR A 40 6.88 1.76 0.02
N LEU A 41 7.40 1.51 1.20
CA LEU A 41 6.86 2.04 2.46
C LEU A 41 7.96 2.78 3.22
N SER A 42 7.54 3.63 4.16
CA SER A 42 8.46 4.31 5.06
C SER A 42 7.98 4.18 6.50
N THR A 43 8.92 4.36 7.43
CA THR A 43 8.63 4.36 8.87
C THR A 43 8.57 5.78 9.43
N SER A 44 8.93 6.79 8.62
CA SER A 44 8.94 8.18 9.05
C SER A 44 8.63 9.11 7.89
N GLN A 45 8.19 10.33 8.24
CA GLN A 45 8.01 11.42 7.31
C GLN A 45 8.74 12.64 7.89
N GLY A 46 9.88 13.00 7.30
CA GLY A 46 10.76 13.99 7.87
C GLY A 46 11.31 13.51 9.22
N VAL A 47 11.18 14.33 10.26
CA VAL A 47 11.62 13.97 11.62
C VAL A 47 10.55 13.21 12.40
N LYS A 48 9.35 13.06 11.84
CA LYS A 48 8.23 12.45 12.54
C LYS A 48 8.14 10.96 12.21
N GLU A 49 8.15 10.13 13.23
CA GLU A 49 7.89 8.70 13.07
C GLU A 49 6.41 8.45 12.76
N LEU A 50 6.15 7.56 11.82
CA LEU A 50 4.78 7.16 11.50
C LEU A 50 4.31 6.11 12.50
N SER A 51 3.04 6.19 12.90
CA SER A 51 2.45 5.17 13.75
C SER A 51 2.36 3.85 12.98
N LYS A 52 2.34 2.75 13.73
CA LYS A 52 2.12 1.42 13.16
C LYS A 52 0.83 1.39 12.34
N ASP A 53 -0.20 2.01 12.87
CA ASP A 53 -1.51 2.08 12.24
C ASP A 53 -1.45 2.79 10.88
N ARG A 54 -0.73 3.91 10.82
CA ARG A 54 -0.53 4.65 9.57
C ARG A 54 0.22 3.82 8.54
N ILE A 55 1.26 3.11 8.97
CA ILE A 55 2.06 2.28 8.07
C ILE A 55 1.21 1.15 7.49
N ILE A 56 0.39 0.50 8.31
CA ILE A 56 -0.48 -0.59 7.86
C ILE A 56 -1.56 -0.06 6.91
N ASP A 57 -2.19 1.06 7.24
CA ASP A 57 -3.16 1.70 6.34
C ASP A 57 -2.54 2.01 4.99
N THR A 58 -1.32 2.54 4.99
CA THR A 58 -0.58 2.86 3.77
C THR A 58 -0.33 1.61 2.94
N PHE A 59 0.06 0.50 3.58
CA PHE A 59 0.26 -0.76 2.88
C PHE A 59 -1.01 -1.22 2.18
N TYR A 60 -2.16 -1.19 2.87
CA TYR A 60 -3.43 -1.56 2.25
C TYR A 60 -3.81 -0.64 1.10
N HIS A 61 -3.53 0.67 1.25
CA HIS A 61 -3.77 1.66 0.20
C HIS A 61 -2.97 1.32 -1.06
N GLU A 62 -1.68 1.06 -0.92
CA GLU A 62 -0.82 0.73 -2.06
C GLU A 62 -1.15 -0.64 -2.65
N ARG A 63 -1.52 -1.62 -1.81
CA ARG A 63 -1.98 -2.92 -2.30
C ARG A 63 -3.24 -2.77 -3.16
N THR A 64 -4.14 -1.88 -2.77
CA THR A 64 -5.36 -1.61 -3.55
C THR A 64 -5.01 -1.07 -4.93
N HIS A 65 -4.06 -0.12 -5.03
CA HIS A 65 -3.56 0.34 -6.31
C HIS A 65 -3.01 -0.82 -7.15
N ALA A 66 -2.23 -1.69 -6.55
CA ALA A 66 -1.65 -2.84 -7.25
C ALA A 66 -2.74 -3.76 -7.81
N ILE A 67 -3.77 -4.05 -7.01
CA ILE A 67 -4.88 -4.92 -7.45
C ILE A 67 -5.65 -4.27 -8.59
N LEU A 68 -5.99 -2.99 -8.47
CA LEU A 68 -6.74 -2.29 -9.51
C LEU A 68 -5.95 -2.19 -10.81
N ASP A 69 -4.64 -1.96 -10.73
CA ASP A 69 -3.78 -1.92 -11.91
C ASP A 69 -3.70 -3.30 -12.57
N MET A 70 -3.64 -4.37 -11.79
CA MET A 70 -3.68 -5.75 -12.31
C MET A 70 -5.01 -6.07 -12.98
N MET A 71 -6.10 -5.49 -12.50
CA MET A 71 -7.43 -5.62 -13.09
C MET A 71 -7.60 -4.75 -14.34
N ASN A 72 -6.61 -3.93 -14.65
CA ASN A 72 -6.68 -2.91 -15.71
C ASN A 72 -7.80 -1.89 -15.44
N GLU A 73 -8.05 -1.60 -14.17
CA GLU A 73 -9.05 -0.62 -13.73
C GLU A 73 -8.35 0.69 -13.33
N ARG A 74 -7.70 1.33 -14.30
CA ARG A 74 -6.91 2.53 -14.04
C ARG A 74 -7.75 3.70 -13.56
N GLY A 75 -8.96 3.84 -14.06
CA GLY A 75 -9.87 4.88 -13.61
C GLY A 75 -10.16 4.80 -12.12
N LEU A 76 -10.38 3.58 -11.61
CA LEU A 76 -10.59 3.37 -10.17
C LEU A 76 -9.29 3.56 -9.40
N SER A 77 -8.16 3.12 -9.95
CA SER A 77 -6.86 3.29 -9.29
C SER A 77 -6.48 4.77 -9.15
N GLU A 78 -6.92 5.63 -10.08
CA GLU A 78 -6.68 7.07 -10.01
C GLU A 78 -7.68 7.81 -9.12
N ASP A 79 -8.77 7.15 -8.73
CA ASP A 79 -9.77 7.72 -7.82
C ASP A 79 -9.31 7.53 -6.39
N GLU A 80 -8.61 8.52 -5.85
CA GLU A 80 -8.01 8.44 -4.51
C GLU A 80 -9.06 8.27 -3.40
N LYS A 81 -10.25 8.82 -3.58
CA LYS A 81 -11.32 8.62 -2.61
C LYS A 81 -11.76 7.15 -2.58
N PHE A 82 -11.94 6.56 -3.76
CA PHE A 82 -12.30 5.14 -3.85
C PHE A 82 -11.23 4.26 -3.20
N VAL A 83 -9.96 4.48 -3.58
CA VAL A 83 -8.85 3.69 -3.07
C VAL A 83 -8.74 3.81 -1.55
N ASP A 84 -8.84 5.02 -1.02
CA ASP A 84 -8.71 5.27 0.40
C ASP A 84 -9.82 4.60 1.20
N VAL A 85 -11.07 4.76 0.78
CA VAL A 85 -12.20 4.16 1.49
C VAL A 85 -12.19 2.65 1.37
N PHE A 86 -11.98 2.13 0.16
CA PHE A 86 -11.96 0.69 -0.07
C PHE A 86 -10.86 0.01 0.76
N SER A 87 -9.65 0.56 0.73
CA SER A 87 -8.51 -0.04 1.43
C SER A 87 -8.73 -0.08 2.94
N LYS A 88 -9.34 0.94 3.51
CA LYS A 88 -9.65 0.98 4.95
C LYS A 88 -10.71 -0.05 5.33
N LEU A 89 -11.75 -0.17 4.51
CA LEU A 89 -12.79 -1.17 4.74
C LEU A 89 -12.24 -2.58 4.60
N LEU A 90 -11.38 -2.82 3.61
CA LEU A 90 -10.74 -4.11 3.41
C LEU A 90 -9.88 -4.47 4.63
N ARG A 91 -9.09 -3.53 5.12
CA ARG A 91 -8.28 -3.73 6.32
C ARG A 91 -9.14 -4.11 7.51
N GLN A 92 -10.22 -3.35 7.74
CA GLN A 92 -11.12 -3.62 8.86
C GLN A 92 -11.76 -4.99 8.75
N ALA A 93 -12.22 -5.36 7.55
CA ALA A 93 -12.85 -6.66 7.34
C ALA A 93 -11.88 -7.80 7.67
N ILE A 94 -10.64 -7.71 7.18
CA ILE A 94 -9.64 -8.76 7.40
C ILE A 94 -9.24 -8.83 8.88
N GLU A 95 -8.99 -7.68 9.52
CA GLU A 95 -8.51 -7.65 10.90
C GLU A 95 -9.58 -8.00 11.92
N SER A 96 -10.85 -7.88 11.57
CA SER A 96 -11.96 -8.21 12.46
C SER A 96 -12.51 -9.62 12.28
N GLU A 97 -11.94 -10.41 11.34
CA GLU A 97 -12.40 -11.77 11.10
C GLU A 97 -12.24 -12.63 12.36
N GLU A 98 -13.27 -13.43 12.64
CA GLU A 98 -13.27 -14.39 13.75
C GLU A 98 -13.54 -15.78 13.17
N TYR A 99 -12.82 -16.76 13.71
CA TYR A 99 -12.90 -18.15 13.20
C TYR A 99 -13.46 -19.10 14.25
#